data_90cea5a38e32b236fe59a58ed60a8795
#
_entry.id   90cea5a38e32b236fe59a58ed60a8795
#
_cell.length_a   1.000
_cell.length_b   1.000
_cell.length_c   1.000
_cell.angle_alpha   90.00
_cell.angle_beta   90.00
_cell.angle_gamma   90.00
#
_symmetry.space_group_name_H-M   'P 1'
#
loop_
_entity.id
_entity.type
_entity.pdbx_description
1 polymer ?
#
loop_
_entity_poly.entity_id
_entity_poly.type
_entity_poly.pdbx_seq_one_letter_code
_entity_poly.pdbx_strand_id
1 'polypeptide(L)'
;GMAVIGHCLIWHSQLAPWFCVDSAGKNVSPEVLKQRMKEHISTIVGRYKGRIHGWDVVNEACDESQPDGLRNSYWYQIIGPDYLYYCFLYAREAEVLYSNQYASLYGLNPETDDLSSIQPKLFYNDYNEWVVSRSDF
;
A
#
# COMPACT_ATOMS: atom_id res chain seq x y z
N GLY A 1 12.78 19.91 8.50
CA GLY A 1 11.45 19.71 9.01
C GLY A 1 11.20 18.29 9.51
N MET A 2 10.02 18.05 10.00
CA MET A 2 9.62 16.75 10.50
C MET A 2 9.29 15.79 9.36
N ALA A 3 9.62 14.52 9.53
CA ALA A 3 9.18 13.47 8.60
C ALA A 3 7.66 13.30 8.70
N VAL A 4 7.01 13.13 7.56
CA VAL A 4 5.57 12.91 7.45
C VAL A 4 5.33 11.49 6.93
N ILE A 5 4.59 10.70 7.70
CA ILE A 5 4.22 9.34 7.32
C ILE A 5 2.74 9.32 6.98
N GLY A 6 2.42 8.85 5.78
CA GLY A 6 1.02 8.67 5.35
C GLY A 6 0.44 7.40 5.94
N HIS A 7 -0.76 7.49 6.49
CA HIS A 7 -1.49 6.36 7.06
C HIS A 7 -2.90 6.34 6.45
N CYS A 8 -3.30 5.30 5.91
CA CYS A 8 -2.62 4.13 5.34
C CYS A 8 -3.20 3.89 3.94
N LEU A 9 -2.54 3.10 3.12
CA LEU A 9 -3.04 2.85 1.77
C LEU A 9 -4.11 1.75 1.76
N ILE A 10 -3.86 0.63 2.43
CA ILE A 10 -4.78 -0.51 2.50
C ILE A 10 -5.04 -0.91 3.96
N TRP A 11 -6.31 -0.98 4.32
CA TRP A 11 -6.77 -1.34 5.66
C TRP A 11 -8.11 -2.05 5.56
N HIS A 12 -8.36 -3.02 6.45
CA HIS A 12 -9.63 -3.76 6.47
C HIS A 12 -10.79 -2.93 7.04
N SER A 13 -10.50 -1.86 7.76
CA SER A 13 -11.48 -0.99 8.41
C SER A 13 -11.70 0.27 7.57
N GLN A 14 -12.85 0.94 7.75
CA GLN A 14 -13.21 2.17 7.04
C GLN A 14 -13.18 2.02 5.51
N LEU A 15 -13.42 0.81 5.04
CA LEU A 15 -13.46 0.49 3.62
C LEU A 15 -14.81 0.89 3.04
N ALA A 16 -14.79 1.53 1.87
CA ALA A 16 -16.02 1.85 1.16
C ALA A 16 -16.74 0.55 0.76
N PRO A 17 -18.06 0.43 1.02
CA PRO A 17 -18.78 -0.83 0.77
C PRO A 17 -18.64 -1.37 -0.65
N TRP A 18 -18.57 -0.48 -1.65
CA TRP A 18 -18.46 -0.88 -3.07
C TRP A 18 -17.10 -1.40 -3.48
N PHE A 19 -16.07 -1.22 -2.64
CA PHE A 19 -14.68 -1.47 -3.06
C PHE A 19 -14.41 -2.95 -3.36
N CYS A 20 -14.97 -3.83 -2.55
CA CYS A 20 -14.73 -5.28 -2.66
C CYS A 20 -15.94 -6.06 -3.20
N VAL A 21 -17.05 -5.38 -3.46
CA VAL A 21 -18.27 -6.03 -3.94
C VAL A 21 -18.78 -5.37 -5.23
N ASP A 22 -19.55 -6.14 -5.99
CA ASP A 22 -20.19 -5.65 -7.20
C ASP A 22 -21.58 -5.06 -6.89
N SER A 23 -22.29 -4.63 -7.93
CA SER A 23 -23.63 -4.05 -7.79
C SER A 23 -24.67 -5.01 -7.22
N ALA A 24 -24.43 -6.32 -7.30
CA ALA A 24 -25.30 -7.35 -6.73
C ALA A 24 -24.90 -7.73 -5.30
N GLY A 25 -23.89 -7.09 -4.71
CA GLY A 25 -23.41 -7.37 -3.37
C GLY A 25 -22.50 -8.59 -3.26
N LYS A 26 -22.07 -9.15 -4.38
CA LYS A 26 -21.13 -10.27 -4.41
C LYS A 26 -19.69 -9.78 -4.47
N ASN A 27 -18.76 -10.56 -3.92
CA ASN A 27 -17.34 -10.26 -4.02
C ASN A 27 -16.93 -10.13 -5.48
N VAL A 28 -16.13 -9.09 -5.77
CA VAL A 28 -15.54 -8.92 -7.10
C VAL A 28 -14.46 -9.98 -7.33
N SER A 29 -14.07 -10.19 -8.60
CA SER A 29 -12.97 -11.09 -8.93
C SER A 29 -11.64 -10.57 -8.41
N PRO A 30 -10.62 -11.46 -8.22
CA PRO A 30 -9.27 -11.01 -7.85
C PRO A 30 -8.70 -9.95 -8.80
N GLU A 31 -8.92 -10.09 -10.09
CA GLU A 31 -8.44 -9.14 -11.10
C GLU A 31 -9.04 -7.75 -10.93
N VAL A 32 -10.35 -7.70 -10.69
CA VAL A 32 -11.06 -6.43 -10.45
C VAL A 32 -10.57 -5.78 -9.16
N LEU A 33 -10.41 -6.56 -8.10
CA LEU A 33 -9.92 -6.01 -6.82
C LEU A 33 -8.49 -5.50 -6.95
N LYS A 34 -7.61 -6.23 -7.61
CA LYS A 34 -6.24 -5.77 -7.87
C LYS A 34 -6.23 -4.45 -8.65
N GLN A 35 -7.06 -4.31 -9.65
CA GLN A 35 -7.16 -3.07 -10.42
C GLN A 35 -7.63 -1.92 -9.55
N ARG A 36 -8.63 -2.13 -8.72
CA ARG A 36 -9.14 -1.12 -7.78
C ARG A 36 -8.09 -0.72 -6.76
N MET A 37 -7.34 -1.69 -6.22
CA MET A 37 -6.23 -1.43 -5.30
C MET A 37 -5.15 -0.59 -5.95
N LYS A 38 -4.76 -0.95 -7.17
CA LYS A 38 -3.73 -0.22 -7.92
C LYS A 38 -4.14 1.23 -8.17
N GLU A 39 -5.36 1.46 -8.62
CA GLU A 39 -5.89 2.79 -8.85
C GLU A 39 -5.97 3.60 -7.56
N HIS A 40 -6.44 3.00 -6.48
CA HIS A 40 -6.54 3.63 -5.16
C HIS A 40 -5.16 4.07 -4.65
N ILE A 41 -4.21 3.15 -4.65
CA ILE A 41 -2.84 3.42 -4.19
C ILE A 41 -2.20 4.51 -5.05
N SER A 42 -2.29 4.39 -6.37
CA SER A 42 -1.72 5.37 -7.29
C SER A 42 -2.33 6.76 -7.11
N THR A 43 -3.64 6.83 -6.91
CA THR A 43 -4.34 8.10 -6.69
C THR A 43 -3.87 8.79 -5.42
N ILE A 44 -3.78 8.05 -4.30
CA ILE A 44 -3.37 8.62 -3.02
C ILE A 44 -1.90 9.02 -3.04
N VAL A 45 -1.04 8.12 -3.50
CA VAL A 45 0.41 8.40 -3.59
C VAL A 45 0.66 9.62 -4.48
N GLY A 46 -0.04 9.70 -5.62
CA GLY A 46 0.09 10.83 -6.54
C GLY A 46 -0.38 12.15 -5.96
N ARG A 47 -1.45 12.12 -5.15
CA ARG A 47 -1.99 13.34 -4.51
C ARG A 47 -0.98 13.99 -3.58
N TYR A 48 -0.18 13.19 -2.88
CA TYR A 48 0.78 13.66 -1.88
C TYR A 48 2.23 13.51 -2.33
N LYS A 49 2.46 13.35 -3.62
CA LYS A 49 3.82 13.16 -4.16
C LYS A 49 4.75 14.31 -3.74
N GLY A 50 5.94 13.94 -3.31
CA GLY A 50 6.95 14.91 -2.86
C GLY A 50 6.72 15.48 -1.46
N ARG A 51 5.63 15.11 -0.77
CA ARG A 51 5.29 15.63 0.57
C ARG A 51 5.38 14.59 1.66
N ILE A 52 5.31 13.31 1.31
CA ILE A 52 5.26 12.19 2.24
C ILE A 52 6.63 11.50 2.25
N HIS A 53 7.16 11.23 3.43
CA HIS A 53 8.47 10.60 3.61
C HIS A 53 8.38 9.09 3.75
N GLY A 54 7.20 8.58 4.08
CA GLY A 54 6.93 7.15 4.15
C GLY A 54 5.44 6.88 4.11
N TRP A 55 5.07 5.66 3.74
CA TRP A 55 3.69 5.20 3.72
C TRP A 55 3.53 3.93 4.54
N ASP A 56 2.55 3.92 5.41
CA ASP A 56 1.98 2.68 5.93
C ASP A 56 1.16 2.06 4.80
N VAL A 57 1.77 1.12 4.08
CA VAL A 57 1.13 0.53 2.89
C VAL A 57 -0.05 -0.33 3.29
N VAL A 58 0.15 -1.20 4.27
CA VAL A 58 -0.88 -2.07 4.81
C VAL A 58 -0.95 -1.89 6.32
N ASN A 59 -2.17 -1.81 6.84
CA ASN A 59 -2.42 -1.67 8.27
C ASN A 59 -3.18 -2.87 8.80
N GLU A 60 -2.72 -3.39 9.93
CA GLU A 60 -3.41 -4.42 10.72
C GLU A 60 -3.78 -5.68 9.93
N ALA A 61 -2.86 -6.19 9.12
CA ALA A 61 -3.08 -7.42 8.35
C ALA A 61 -2.93 -8.70 9.18
N CYS A 62 -2.33 -8.60 10.36
CA CYS A 62 -2.09 -9.77 11.21
C CYS A 62 -3.24 -10.01 12.16
N ASP A 63 -3.55 -11.29 12.39
CA ASP A 63 -4.54 -11.76 13.35
C ASP A 63 -4.06 -13.10 13.90
N GLU A 64 -3.63 -13.09 15.14
CA GLU A 64 -3.06 -14.28 15.81
C GLU A 64 -4.06 -15.42 15.97
N SER A 65 -5.35 -15.11 15.93
CA SER A 65 -6.39 -16.12 16.04
C SER A 65 -6.52 -16.99 14.77
N GLN A 66 -5.94 -16.54 13.66
CA GLN A 66 -5.99 -17.26 12.39
C GLN A 66 -4.83 -18.26 12.27
N PRO A 67 -5.05 -19.43 11.61
CA PRO A 67 -4.02 -20.47 11.48
C PRO A 67 -2.72 -20.00 10.82
N ASP A 68 -2.82 -19.11 9.86
CA ASP A 68 -1.67 -18.55 9.14
C ASP A 68 -1.22 -17.19 9.68
N GLY A 69 -1.87 -16.68 10.73
CA GLY A 69 -1.55 -15.41 11.34
C GLY A 69 -2.05 -14.18 10.56
N LEU A 70 -2.81 -14.38 9.50
CA LEU A 70 -3.33 -13.30 8.67
C LEU A 70 -4.82 -13.07 8.89
N ARG A 71 -5.21 -11.80 8.95
CA ARG A 71 -6.60 -11.40 9.11
C ARG A 71 -7.42 -11.82 7.90
N ASN A 72 -8.61 -12.39 8.15
CA ASN A 72 -9.54 -12.81 7.10
C ASN A 72 -10.36 -11.62 6.57
N SER A 73 -9.65 -10.64 6.00
CA SER A 73 -10.22 -9.46 5.36
C SER A 73 -10.79 -9.78 3.98
N TYR A 74 -11.52 -8.84 3.37
CA TYR A 74 -11.96 -8.98 1.98
C TYR A 74 -10.79 -9.18 1.01
N TRP A 75 -9.68 -8.48 1.25
CA TRP A 75 -8.44 -8.62 0.46
C TRP A 75 -7.96 -10.07 0.47
N TYR A 76 -7.88 -10.64 1.68
CA TYR A 76 -7.45 -12.02 1.88
C TYR A 76 -8.44 -13.00 1.26
N GLN A 77 -9.74 -12.81 1.47
CA GLN A 77 -10.76 -13.72 0.97
C GLN A 77 -10.80 -13.78 -0.55
N ILE A 78 -10.59 -12.65 -1.22
CA ILE A 78 -10.70 -12.54 -2.68
C ILE A 78 -9.38 -12.89 -3.37
N ILE A 79 -8.25 -12.37 -2.88
CA ILE A 79 -6.94 -12.53 -3.55
C ILE A 79 -6.11 -13.65 -2.91
N GLY A 80 -6.27 -13.87 -1.60
CA GLY A 80 -5.42 -14.75 -0.82
C GLY A 80 -4.27 -13.98 -0.16
N PRO A 81 -3.35 -14.70 0.53
CA PRO A 81 -2.26 -14.05 1.29
C PRO A 81 -1.35 -13.20 0.42
N ASP A 82 -1.27 -13.47 -0.88
CA ASP A 82 -0.46 -12.69 -1.81
C ASP A 82 -0.95 -11.25 -1.99
N TYR A 83 -2.13 -10.89 -1.45
CA TYR A 83 -2.58 -9.50 -1.54
C TYR A 83 -1.58 -8.53 -0.92
N LEU A 84 -0.84 -8.96 0.10
CA LEU A 84 0.22 -8.15 0.72
C LEU A 84 1.31 -7.79 -0.29
N TYR A 85 1.76 -8.77 -1.07
CA TYR A 85 2.74 -8.54 -2.13
C TYR A 85 2.24 -7.49 -3.13
N TYR A 86 0.99 -7.61 -3.57
CA TYR A 86 0.43 -6.66 -4.54
C TYR A 86 0.29 -5.25 -3.96
N CYS A 87 -0.03 -5.12 -2.67
CA CYS A 87 -0.08 -3.81 -2.02
C CYS A 87 1.28 -3.10 -2.10
N PHE A 88 2.35 -3.79 -1.74
CA PHE A 88 3.70 -3.22 -1.79
C PHE A 88 4.18 -3.02 -3.22
N LEU A 89 3.86 -3.92 -4.14
CA LEU A 89 4.19 -3.78 -5.56
C LEU A 89 3.55 -2.50 -6.14
N TYR A 90 2.27 -2.32 -5.92
CA TYR A 90 1.55 -1.15 -6.45
C TYR A 90 2.03 0.15 -5.81
N ALA A 91 2.36 0.12 -4.52
CA ALA A 91 2.94 1.29 -3.85
C ALA A 91 4.31 1.63 -4.43
N ARG A 92 5.16 0.63 -4.67
CA ARG A 92 6.48 0.83 -5.27
C ARG A 92 6.37 1.37 -6.70
N GLU A 93 5.49 0.81 -7.50
CA GLU A 93 5.26 1.29 -8.86
C GLU A 93 4.81 2.75 -8.88
N ALA A 94 3.91 3.13 -7.98
CA ALA A 94 3.44 4.51 -7.86
C ALA A 94 4.57 5.44 -7.44
N GLU A 95 5.40 5.03 -6.46
CA GLU A 95 6.54 5.82 -6.01
C GLU A 95 7.56 6.06 -7.13
N VAL A 96 7.86 5.03 -7.92
CA VAL A 96 8.76 5.17 -9.07
C VAL A 96 8.18 6.16 -10.09
N LEU A 97 6.91 6.01 -10.42
CA LEU A 97 6.26 6.91 -11.38
C LEU A 97 6.30 8.36 -10.92
N TYR A 98 5.90 8.62 -9.68
CA TYR A 98 5.77 10.01 -9.21
C TYR A 98 7.10 10.63 -8.83
N SER A 99 8.10 9.84 -8.36
CA SER A 99 9.44 10.39 -8.09
C SER A 99 10.08 10.95 -9.36
N ASN A 100 9.81 10.35 -10.52
CA ASN A 100 10.28 10.89 -11.79
C ASN A 100 9.72 12.31 -12.04
N GLN A 101 8.50 12.59 -11.58
CA GLN A 101 7.86 13.88 -11.82
C GLN A 101 8.42 14.99 -10.93
N TYR A 102 8.90 14.67 -9.72
CA TYR A 102 9.43 15.71 -8.82
C TYR A 102 10.95 15.66 -8.63
N ALA A 103 11.64 14.78 -9.37
CA ALA A 103 13.09 14.62 -9.26
C ALA A 103 13.86 15.93 -9.43
N SER A 104 13.43 16.77 -10.38
CA SER A 104 14.11 18.04 -10.66
C SER A 104 14.08 19.01 -9.48
N LEU A 105 13.07 18.91 -8.60
CA LEU A 105 13.00 19.74 -7.39
C LEU A 105 14.14 19.42 -6.41
N TYR A 106 14.73 18.23 -6.52
CA TYR A 106 15.86 17.78 -5.71
C TYR A 106 17.19 17.80 -6.48
N GLY A 107 17.21 18.41 -7.67
CA GLY A 107 18.41 18.48 -8.50
C GLY A 107 18.78 17.14 -9.14
N LEU A 108 17.84 16.22 -9.28
CA LEU A 108 18.06 14.90 -9.84
C LEU A 108 17.45 14.76 -11.23
N ASN A 109 18.16 13.97 -12.08
CA ASN A 109 17.69 13.65 -13.42
C ASN A 109 17.04 12.25 -13.37
N PRO A 110 15.73 12.13 -13.67
CA PRO A 110 15.04 10.84 -13.58
C PRO A 110 15.55 9.79 -14.57
N GLU A 111 16.25 10.21 -15.63
CA GLU A 111 16.78 9.27 -16.63
C GLU A 111 18.13 8.68 -16.26
N THR A 112 18.93 9.39 -15.44
CA THR A 112 20.31 9.02 -15.16
C THR A 112 20.63 8.83 -13.69
N ASP A 113 19.88 9.45 -12.78
CA ASP A 113 20.17 9.42 -11.36
C ASP A 113 19.34 8.38 -10.62
N ASP A 114 19.88 7.84 -9.52
CA ASP A 114 19.12 7.00 -8.59
C ASP A 114 18.18 7.88 -7.78
N LEU A 115 16.87 7.59 -7.85
CA LEU A 115 15.85 8.36 -7.18
C LEU A 115 15.42 7.78 -5.82
N SER A 116 16.06 6.69 -5.37
CA SER A 116 15.63 6.01 -4.15
C SER A 116 15.68 6.91 -2.91
N SER A 117 16.60 7.88 -2.87
CA SER A 117 16.75 8.82 -1.74
C SER A 117 15.56 9.77 -1.58
N ILE A 118 14.80 10.03 -2.65
CA ILE A 118 13.63 10.92 -2.63
C ILE A 118 12.31 10.17 -2.65
N GLN A 119 12.34 8.85 -2.79
CA GLN A 119 11.14 8.01 -2.72
C GLN A 119 10.76 7.76 -1.27
N PRO A 120 9.46 7.84 -0.93
CA PRO A 120 9.00 7.46 0.40
C PRO A 120 9.35 6.02 0.75
N LYS A 121 9.62 5.79 2.02
CA LYS A 121 9.79 4.44 2.56
C LYS A 121 8.43 3.77 2.68
N LEU A 122 8.40 2.45 2.48
CA LEU A 122 7.18 1.66 2.57
C LEU A 122 7.21 0.81 3.83
N PHE A 123 6.16 0.95 4.65
CA PHE A 123 6.06 0.29 5.95
C PHE A 123 4.83 -0.60 6.01
N TYR A 124 4.92 -1.61 6.86
CA TYR A 124 3.78 -2.34 7.40
C TYR A 124 3.50 -1.82 8.81
N ASN A 125 2.23 -1.58 9.15
CA ASN A 125 1.85 -1.11 10.48
C ASN A 125 0.86 -2.05 11.14
N ASP A 126 1.04 -2.27 12.46
CA ASP A 126 0.12 -3.07 13.27
C ASP A 126 0.15 -2.56 14.71
N TYR A 127 -0.85 -2.93 15.49
CA TYR A 127 -0.92 -2.56 16.91
C TYR A 127 -0.07 -3.48 17.80
N ASN A 128 0.37 -4.63 17.31
CA ASN A 128 1.25 -5.58 18.00
C ASN A 128 2.68 -5.44 17.48
N GLU A 129 3.53 -4.70 18.19
CA GLU A 129 4.90 -4.42 17.77
C GLU A 129 5.73 -5.67 17.51
N TRP A 130 5.54 -6.72 18.33
CA TRP A 130 6.30 -7.96 18.18
C TRP A 130 5.93 -8.73 16.90
N VAL A 131 4.74 -8.51 16.35
CA VAL A 131 4.33 -9.07 15.06
C VAL A 131 5.04 -8.35 13.91
N VAL A 132 5.21 -7.05 14.03
CA VAL A 132 5.86 -6.22 13.01
C VAL A 132 7.33 -6.56 12.84
N SER A 133 7.97 -7.08 13.89
CA SER A 133 9.39 -7.43 13.85
C SER A 133 9.70 -8.71 13.05
N ARG A 134 8.70 -9.43 12.60
CA ARG A 134 8.91 -10.65 11.82
C ARG A 134 9.51 -10.31 10.45
N SER A 135 10.57 -11.01 10.10
CA SER A 135 11.31 -10.75 8.86
C SER A 135 10.64 -11.30 7.60
N ASP A 136 9.55 -12.01 7.73
CA ASP A 136 8.81 -12.65 6.65
C ASP A 136 7.74 -11.74 5.99
N PHE A 137 7.77 -10.46 6.36
CA PHE A 137 6.96 -9.44 5.68
C PHE A 137 7.78 -8.60 4.68
#